data_6a6b57a0c80462f0eb01e6871f7c7fab
#
_entry.id   6a6b57a0c80462f0eb01e6871f7c7fab
#
_cell.length_a   1.000
_cell.length_b   1.000
_cell.length_c   1.000
_cell.angle_alpha   90.00
_cell.angle_beta   90.00
_cell.angle_gamma   90.00
#
_symmetry.space_group_name_H-M   'P 1'
#
loop_
_entity.id
_entity.type
_entity.pdbx_description
1 polymer ?
#
loop_
_entity_poly.entity_id
_entity_poly.type
_entity_poly.pdbx_seq_one_letter_code
_entity_poly.pdbx_strand_id
1 'polypeptide(L)'
;KIKSLPSSGTLTKINNGAQPSVNDTITNISNLRYTPNANSEADNSFTFRAYDGEATEGTTYTMTISVNAAPVAVNDTGSITAGDDDATGNVLTNDTDSDDASSALGVRGVGAGAEGSTLANSGVGSAVSGTYGDLTINSGGAYTYSVTGNAATIALRAGETATDVFSYKVMDDETNAGSKAIDIGTITFTITGIDGDATNEPNPDEVK
;
A
#
# COMPACT_ATOMS: atom_id res chain seq x y z
N LYS A 1 -23.38 32.32 -0.04
CA LYS A 1 -23.84 31.93 -1.38
C LYS A 1 -22.73 31.16 -2.12
N ILE A 2 -23.09 30.11 -2.84
CA ILE A 2 -22.18 29.38 -3.74
C ILE A 2 -21.85 30.27 -4.94
N LYS A 3 -20.58 30.30 -5.35
CA LYS A 3 -20.12 31.11 -6.50
C LYS A 3 -19.57 30.27 -7.64
N SER A 4 -19.00 29.10 -7.34
CA SER A 4 -18.69 28.07 -8.33
C SER A 4 -19.00 26.69 -7.76
N LEU A 5 -19.14 25.71 -8.62
CA LEU A 5 -19.21 24.30 -8.24
C LEU A 5 -17.86 23.64 -8.51
N PRO A 6 -17.59 22.49 -7.90
CA PRO A 6 -16.44 21.68 -8.24
C PRO A 6 -16.39 21.34 -9.72
N SER A 7 -15.20 21.29 -10.30
CA SER A 7 -15.01 20.99 -11.73
C SER A 7 -15.20 19.50 -12.04
N SER A 8 -15.07 18.63 -11.05
CA SER A 8 -15.35 17.19 -11.13
C SER A 8 -15.98 16.72 -9.83
N GLY A 9 -16.50 15.49 -9.82
CA GLY A 9 -17.30 15.00 -8.68
C GLY A 9 -18.64 15.73 -8.55
N THR A 10 -19.34 15.47 -7.46
CA THR A 10 -20.67 16.03 -7.24
C THR A 10 -20.78 16.62 -5.83
N LEU A 11 -21.13 17.90 -5.77
CA LEU A 11 -21.53 18.56 -4.53
C LEU A 11 -23.05 18.42 -4.36
N THR A 12 -23.52 17.92 -3.22
CA THR A 12 -24.97 17.73 -2.95
C THR A 12 -25.36 18.32 -1.61
N LYS A 13 -26.64 18.69 -1.49
CA LYS A 13 -27.28 19.05 -0.21
C LYS A 13 -27.70 17.78 0.50
N ILE A 14 -27.21 17.54 1.72
CA ILE A 14 -27.50 16.30 2.47
C ILE A 14 -28.99 16.12 2.74
N ASN A 15 -29.71 17.21 2.99
CA ASN A 15 -31.11 17.18 3.38
C ASN A 15 -32.08 16.73 2.27
N ASN A 16 -31.70 16.84 1.00
CA ASN A 16 -32.57 16.50 -0.13
C ASN A 16 -31.85 15.88 -1.31
N GLY A 17 -30.54 15.64 -1.23
CA GLY A 17 -29.72 15.07 -2.31
C GLY A 17 -29.53 15.96 -3.54
N ALA A 18 -30.14 17.16 -3.58
CA ALA A 18 -30.03 18.02 -4.73
C ALA A 18 -28.67 18.71 -4.84
N GLN A 19 -28.17 18.85 -6.04
CA GLN A 19 -26.97 19.65 -6.31
C GLN A 19 -27.31 21.13 -6.09
N PRO A 20 -26.47 21.89 -5.36
CA PRO A 20 -26.65 23.34 -5.27
C PRO A 20 -26.37 24.00 -6.62
N SER A 21 -27.06 25.08 -6.87
CA SER A 21 -26.81 25.96 -8.02
C SER A 21 -25.90 27.12 -7.62
N VAL A 22 -25.25 27.73 -8.60
CA VAL A 22 -24.53 29.00 -8.38
C VAL A 22 -25.52 30.04 -7.87
N ASN A 23 -25.12 30.78 -6.85
CA ASN A 23 -25.92 31.74 -6.07
C ASN A 23 -26.89 31.13 -5.06
N ASP A 24 -27.00 29.83 -4.92
CA ASP A 24 -27.74 29.24 -3.81
C ASP A 24 -27.20 29.70 -2.46
N THR A 25 -28.10 30.01 -1.55
CA THR A 25 -27.75 30.29 -0.15
C THR A 25 -27.72 28.98 0.62
N ILE A 26 -26.57 28.67 1.18
CA ILE A 26 -26.38 27.55 2.11
C ILE A 26 -26.29 28.12 3.52
N THR A 27 -27.27 27.82 4.34
CA THR A 27 -27.34 28.33 5.72
C THR A 27 -26.45 27.56 6.70
N ASN A 28 -26.06 26.35 6.36
CA ASN A 28 -25.14 25.52 7.13
C ASN A 28 -24.26 24.70 6.17
N ILE A 29 -22.96 24.92 6.25
CA ILE A 29 -21.98 24.23 5.40
C ILE A 29 -21.97 22.71 5.64
N SER A 30 -22.29 22.26 6.88
CA SER A 30 -22.41 20.83 7.21
C SER A 30 -23.50 20.10 6.41
N ASN A 31 -24.38 20.84 5.74
CA ASN A 31 -25.40 20.30 4.86
C ASN A 31 -24.90 20.01 3.43
N LEU A 32 -23.64 20.24 3.16
CA LEU A 32 -23.02 19.91 1.88
C LEU A 32 -22.22 18.61 2.00
N ARG A 33 -22.34 17.77 0.96
CA ARG A 33 -21.52 16.59 0.75
C ARG A 33 -20.89 16.65 -0.63
N TYR A 34 -19.60 16.46 -0.68
CA TYR A 34 -18.90 16.20 -1.94
C TYR A 34 -18.73 14.69 -2.13
N THR A 35 -18.94 14.22 -3.35
CA THR A 35 -18.67 12.85 -3.77
C THR A 35 -17.75 12.91 -4.97
N PRO A 36 -16.50 12.44 -4.88
CA PRO A 36 -15.58 12.36 -6.01
C PRO A 36 -16.14 11.47 -7.12
N ASN A 37 -15.69 11.66 -8.34
CA ASN A 37 -15.89 10.66 -9.39
C ASN A 37 -15.18 9.36 -9.01
N ALA A 38 -15.67 8.22 -9.49
CA ALA A 38 -15.01 6.95 -9.28
C ALA A 38 -13.57 7.01 -9.80
N ASN A 39 -12.62 6.52 -9.01
CA ASN A 39 -11.19 6.51 -9.29
C ASN A 39 -10.58 7.92 -9.52
N SER A 40 -11.16 8.97 -8.93
CA SER A 40 -10.58 10.29 -8.95
C SER A 40 -9.69 10.49 -7.74
N GLU A 41 -8.44 10.83 -7.97
CA GLU A 41 -7.41 11.14 -6.97
C GLU A 41 -7.06 12.64 -6.96
N ALA A 42 -7.74 13.42 -7.80
CA ALA A 42 -7.48 14.85 -7.92
C ALA A 42 -8.26 15.67 -6.91
N ASP A 43 -7.56 16.55 -6.23
CA ASP A 43 -8.14 17.61 -5.43
C ASP A 43 -9.14 18.44 -6.21
N ASN A 44 -10.12 18.96 -5.51
CA ASN A 44 -11.14 19.81 -6.09
C ASN A 44 -11.44 21.03 -5.23
N SER A 45 -12.22 21.94 -5.75
CA SER A 45 -12.61 23.12 -4.99
C SER A 45 -13.95 23.69 -5.48
N PHE A 46 -14.58 24.46 -4.61
CA PHE A 46 -15.67 25.35 -4.97
C PHE A 46 -15.50 26.69 -4.28
N THR A 47 -16.10 27.73 -4.84
CA THR A 47 -16.03 29.06 -4.26
C THR A 47 -17.36 29.48 -3.67
N PHE A 48 -17.30 30.31 -2.62
CA PHE A 48 -18.46 30.83 -1.94
C PHE A 48 -18.21 32.25 -1.42
N ARG A 49 -19.28 32.96 -1.09
CA ARG A 49 -19.26 34.24 -0.37
C ARG A 49 -20.13 34.14 0.87
N ALA A 50 -19.68 34.76 1.96
CA ALA A 50 -20.54 35.03 3.08
C ALA A 50 -21.67 35.99 2.64
N TYR A 51 -22.86 35.74 3.17
CA TYR A 51 -24.05 36.55 2.85
C TYR A 51 -24.86 36.79 4.11
N ASP A 52 -25.02 38.06 4.43
CA ASP A 52 -25.72 38.56 5.64
C ASP A 52 -27.17 38.98 5.39
N GLY A 53 -27.63 38.85 4.13
CA GLY A 53 -28.96 39.30 3.72
C GLY A 53 -28.97 40.57 2.89
N GLU A 54 -27.87 41.30 2.89
CA GLU A 54 -27.75 42.56 2.13
C GLU A 54 -27.32 42.30 0.67
N ALA A 55 -27.53 43.33 -0.18
CA ALA A 55 -27.28 43.19 -1.62
C ALA A 55 -25.79 43.17 -2.00
N THR A 56 -24.93 43.71 -1.17
CA THR A 56 -23.48 43.76 -1.40
C THR A 56 -22.83 42.48 -0.92
N GLU A 57 -22.40 41.67 -1.87
CA GLU A 57 -21.69 40.42 -1.58
C GLU A 57 -20.23 40.69 -1.21
N GLY A 58 -19.78 40.11 -0.12
CA GLY A 58 -18.41 40.23 0.38
C GLY A 58 -17.36 39.50 -0.48
N THR A 59 -16.20 39.27 0.08
CA THR A 59 -15.06 38.58 -0.54
C THR A 59 -15.43 37.18 -0.92
N THR A 60 -14.90 36.69 -2.06
CA THR A 60 -15.01 35.30 -2.50
C THR A 60 -13.94 34.47 -1.79
N TYR A 61 -14.35 33.37 -1.21
CA TYR A 61 -13.50 32.37 -0.56
C TYR A 61 -13.53 31.08 -1.34
N THR A 62 -12.44 30.32 -1.27
CA THR A 62 -12.33 28.99 -1.86
C THR A 62 -12.39 27.95 -0.76
N MET A 63 -13.21 26.94 -0.95
CA MET A 63 -13.17 25.67 -0.19
C MET A 63 -12.40 24.65 -1.04
N THR A 64 -11.24 24.24 -0.56
CA THR A 64 -10.47 23.16 -1.14
C THR A 64 -10.98 21.83 -0.56
N ILE A 65 -11.07 20.82 -1.38
CA ILE A 65 -11.47 19.47 -1.04
C ILE A 65 -10.31 18.57 -1.46
N SER A 66 -9.56 18.05 -0.50
CA SER A 66 -8.53 17.07 -0.77
C SER A 66 -9.16 15.69 -0.93
N VAL A 67 -8.78 14.99 -1.95
CA VAL A 67 -9.19 13.63 -2.26
C VAL A 67 -7.97 12.74 -2.06
N ASN A 68 -8.05 11.81 -1.11
CA ASN A 68 -6.98 10.87 -0.83
C ASN A 68 -6.77 9.92 -2.00
N ALA A 69 -5.55 9.86 -2.53
CA ALA A 69 -5.14 8.87 -3.49
C ALA A 69 -4.88 7.51 -2.83
N ALA A 70 -4.76 6.48 -3.62
CA ALA A 70 -4.25 5.19 -3.16
C ALA A 70 -2.73 5.12 -3.37
N PRO A 71 -2.00 4.48 -2.47
CA PRO A 71 -0.59 4.18 -2.73
C PRO A 71 -0.46 3.28 -3.96
N VAL A 72 0.69 3.34 -4.59
CA VAL A 72 1.09 2.46 -5.70
C VAL A 72 2.23 1.58 -5.22
N ALA A 73 1.93 0.31 -4.98
CA ALA A 73 2.92 -0.70 -4.63
C ALA A 73 3.66 -1.19 -5.88
N VAL A 74 4.98 -1.18 -5.81
CA VAL A 74 5.86 -1.66 -6.87
C VAL A 74 6.56 -2.93 -6.42
N ASN A 75 6.42 -4.00 -7.18
CA ASN A 75 6.97 -5.30 -6.82
C ASN A 75 8.48 -5.27 -6.60
N ASP A 76 8.93 -6.02 -5.60
CA ASP A 76 10.31 -6.13 -5.16
C ASP A 76 10.94 -7.48 -5.53
N THR A 77 12.25 -7.49 -5.50
CA THR A 77 13.04 -8.72 -5.63
C THR A 77 14.16 -8.77 -4.60
N GLY A 78 14.46 -9.95 -4.13
CA GLY A 78 15.62 -10.24 -3.28
C GLY A 78 16.32 -11.51 -3.74
N SER A 79 17.50 -11.75 -3.19
CA SER A 79 18.24 -13.00 -3.43
C SER A 79 19.00 -13.40 -2.19
N ILE A 80 19.19 -14.71 -2.03
CA ILE A 80 19.95 -15.29 -0.93
C ILE A 80 20.57 -16.60 -1.41
N THR A 81 21.79 -16.90 -0.95
CA THR A 81 22.38 -18.21 -1.12
C THR A 81 22.19 -19.03 0.17
N ALA A 82 21.88 -20.30 0.05
CA ALA A 82 21.78 -21.19 1.20
C ALA A 82 23.09 -21.13 2.02
N GLY A 83 22.97 -20.94 3.34
CA GLY A 83 24.12 -20.77 4.25
C GLY A 83 24.64 -19.34 4.42
N ASP A 84 24.15 -18.38 3.65
CA ASP A 84 24.43 -16.96 3.90
C ASP A 84 23.60 -16.44 5.07
N ASP A 85 23.99 -15.23 5.55
CA ASP A 85 23.18 -14.47 6.48
C ASP A 85 21.85 -14.06 5.85
N ASP A 86 20.85 -13.76 6.67
CA ASP A 86 19.51 -13.37 6.23
C ASP A 86 19.52 -12.21 5.22
N ALA A 87 18.71 -12.31 4.18
CA ALA A 87 18.51 -11.21 3.25
C ALA A 87 17.65 -10.12 3.91
N THR A 88 18.09 -8.87 3.81
CA THR A 88 17.40 -7.71 4.41
C THR A 88 17.19 -6.59 3.41
N GLY A 89 16.19 -5.76 3.63
CA GLY A 89 15.88 -4.59 2.81
C GLY A 89 14.59 -3.91 3.29
N ASN A 90 13.96 -3.14 2.40
CA ASN A 90 12.69 -2.49 2.69
C ASN A 90 11.83 -2.46 1.44
N VAL A 91 10.61 -3.02 1.54
CA VAL A 91 9.65 -3.14 0.44
C VAL A 91 8.97 -1.82 0.05
N LEU A 92 9.01 -0.79 0.91
CA LEU A 92 8.39 0.51 0.62
C LEU A 92 9.32 1.49 -0.12
N THR A 93 10.55 1.07 -0.45
CA THR A 93 11.56 2.00 -1.00
C THR A 93 11.19 2.53 -2.39
N ASN A 94 10.51 1.73 -3.18
CA ASN A 94 10.07 2.01 -4.56
C ASN A 94 8.57 2.29 -4.66
N ASP A 95 7.83 2.18 -3.55
CA ASP A 95 6.40 2.48 -3.48
C ASP A 95 6.18 4.00 -3.43
N THR A 96 5.10 4.45 -3.99
CA THR A 96 4.77 5.88 -4.10
C THR A 96 3.32 6.15 -3.74
N ASP A 97 3.07 7.40 -3.39
CA ASP A 97 1.74 7.96 -3.28
C ASP A 97 1.72 9.35 -3.93
N SER A 98 0.60 9.79 -4.48
CA SER A 98 0.53 11.04 -5.24
C SER A 98 0.27 12.26 -4.34
N ASP A 99 -0.32 12.09 -3.18
CA ASP A 99 -0.68 13.15 -2.25
C ASP A 99 -0.03 12.97 -0.87
N ASP A 100 0.55 11.80 -0.59
CA ASP A 100 1.30 11.55 0.63
C ASP A 100 2.81 11.36 0.37
N ALA A 101 3.62 11.73 1.35
CA ALA A 101 5.05 11.42 1.30
C ALA A 101 5.28 9.92 1.46
N SER A 102 6.25 9.35 0.75
CA SER A 102 6.60 7.92 0.88
C SER A 102 6.91 7.49 2.33
N SER A 103 7.30 8.42 3.19
CA SER A 103 7.50 8.18 4.63
C SER A 103 6.19 7.97 5.41
N ALA A 104 5.04 8.28 4.82
CA ALA A 104 3.71 8.05 5.40
C ALA A 104 3.18 6.65 5.08
N LEU A 105 3.76 5.97 4.08
CA LEU A 105 3.37 4.62 3.71
C LEU A 105 3.73 3.60 4.80
N GLY A 106 2.89 2.60 4.95
CA GLY A 106 3.09 1.53 5.90
C GLY A 106 2.59 0.17 5.42
N VAL A 107 3.18 -0.91 5.94
CA VAL A 107 2.73 -2.27 5.67
C VAL A 107 1.67 -2.69 6.68
N ARG A 108 0.54 -3.22 6.20
CA ARG A 108 -0.61 -3.64 7.01
C ARG A 108 -0.95 -5.12 6.91
N GLY A 109 -0.38 -5.82 5.96
CA GLY A 109 -0.59 -7.24 5.79
C GLY A 109 0.58 -7.88 5.08
N VAL A 110 0.89 -9.11 5.45
CA VAL A 110 1.92 -9.95 4.82
C VAL A 110 1.36 -11.36 4.69
N GLY A 111 1.52 -11.98 3.54
CA GLY A 111 1.08 -13.35 3.27
C GLY A 111 2.03 -14.07 2.32
N ALA A 112 2.04 -15.41 2.40
CA ALA A 112 2.82 -16.22 1.48
C ALA A 112 2.11 -16.36 0.13
N GLY A 113 2.89 -16.36 -0.95
CA GLY A 113 2.38 -16.46 -2.31
C GLY A 113 1.95 -15.11 -2.90
N ALA A 114 1.49 -15.14 -4.14
CA ALA A 114 0.95 -13.97 -4.84
C ALA A 114 -0.54 -13.82 -4.50
N GLU A 115 -0.85 -13.23 -3.35
CA GLU A 115 -2.21 -12.95 -2.94
C GLU A 115 -2.69 -11.63 -3.54
N GLY A 116 -3.91 -11.60 -4.05
CA GLY A 116 -4.54 -10.39 -4.54
C GLY A 116 -5.25 -9.61 -3.44
N SER A 117 -6.31 -8.90 -3.79
CA SER A 117 -7.12 -8.05 -2.90
C SER A 117 -7.66 -8.71 -1.62
N THR A 118 -7.51 -10.03 -1.50
CA THR A 118 -7.94 -10.82 -0.33
C THR A 118 -6.90 -10.91 0.79
N LEU A 119 -5.68 -10.36 0.59
CA LEU A 119 -4.63 -10.38 1.61
C LEU A 119 -5.15 -9.79 2.93
N ALA A 120 -5.04 -10.57 4.00
CA ALA A 120 -5.49 -10.16 5.33
C ALA A 120 -4.62 -9.05 5.92
N ASN A 121 -5.17 -8.27 6.87
CA ASN A 121 -4.40 -7.29 7.63
C ASN A 121 -3.71 -8.00 8.83
N SER A 122 -2.79 -8.90 8.54
CA SER A 122 -2.08 -9.73 9.52
C SER A 122 -0.66 -10.05 9.03
N GLY A 123 0.13 -10.74 9.83
CA GLY A 123 1.48 -11.17 9.48
C GLY A 123 2.57 -10.11 9.67
N VAL A 124 2.23 -8.84 9.82
CA VAL A 124 3.21 -7.77 10.04
C VAL A 124 3.96 -7.98 11.34
N GLY A 125 5.30 -7.90 11.29
CA GLY A 125 6.20 -8.12 12.43
C GLY A 125 6.28 -9.57 12.91
N SER A 126 5.66 -10.50 12.18
CA SER A 126 5.70 -11.94 12.45
C SER A 126 6.29 -12.70 11.27
N ALA A 127 6.94 -13.82 11.53
CA ALA A 127 7.44 -14.67 10.45
C ALA A 127 6.27 -15.29 9.66
N VAL A 128 6.32 -15.16 8.36
CA VAL A 128 5.39 -15.77 7.40
C VAL A 128 6.20 -16.81 6.63
N SER A 129 5.80 -18.08 6.76
CA SER A 129 6.54 -19.19 6.14
C SER A 129 6.24 -19.29 4.66
N GLY A 130 7.29 -19.28 3.85
CA GLY A 130 7.28 -19.64 2.44
C GLY A 130 7.61 -21.12 2.23
N THR A 131 8.00 -21.48 1.01
CA THR A 131 8.46 -22.82 0.67
C THR A 131 9.91 -23.03 1.09
N TYR A 132 10.75 -22.03 0.87
CA TYR A 132 12.20 -22.11 1.03
C TYR A 132 12.72 -21.30 2.21
N GLY A 133 11.91 -20.42 2.82
CA GLY A 133 12.32 -19.62 3.94
C GLY A 133 11.16 -18.91 4.61
N ASP A 134 11.49 -18.14 5.64
CA ASP A 134 10.55 -17.36 6.43
C ASP A 134 10.79 -15.85 6.21
N LEU A 135 9.74 -15.11 5.90
CA LEU A 135 9.79 -13.65 5.73
C LEU A 135 9.16 -12.94 6.92
N THR A 136 9.85 -11.96 7.46
CA THR A 136 9.29 -11.00 8.41
C THR A 136 9.37 -9.60 7.82
N ILE A 137 8.23 -8.89 7.71
CA ILE A 137 8.17 -7.47 7.33
C ILE A 137 7.56 -6.69 8.47
N ASN A 138 8.21 -5.60 8.92
CA ASN A 138 7.63 -4.72 9.92
C ASN A 138 6.71 -3.65 9.30
N SER A 139 6.00 -2.88 10.12
CA SER A 139 5.08 -1.85 9.63
C SER A 139 5.74 -0.74 8.81
N GLY A 140 7.03 -0.49 8.98
CA GLY A 140 7.82 0.47 8.20
C GLY A 140 8.44 -0.13 6.93
N GLY A 141 8.05 -1.36 6.54
CA GLY A 141 8.49 -2.03 5.33
C GLY A 141 9.84 -2.75 5.40
N ALA A 142 10.62 -2.55 6.46
CA ALA A 142 11.89 -3.27 6.59
C ALA A 142 11.63 -4.76 6.77
N TYR A 143 12.39 -5.57 6.03
CA TYR A 143 12.23 -7.02 6.02
C TYR A 143 13.51 -7.77 6.37
N THR A 144 13.29 -8.99 6.83
CA THR A 144 14.29 -10.05 7.00
C THR A 144 13.73 -11.34 6.39
N TYR A 145 14.45 -11.94 5.45
CA TYR A 145 14.12 -13.24 4.88
C TYR A 145 15.23 -14.24 5.22
N SER A 146 14.85 -15.31 5.91
CA SER A 146 15.75 -16.34 6.42
C SER A 146 15.46 -17.69 5.78
N VAL A 147 16.49 -18.37 5.33
CA VAL A 147 16.42 -19.75 4.80
C VAL A 147 17.03 -20.78 5.75
N THR A 148 17.48 -20.33 6.93
CA THR A 148 18.18 -21.18 7.91
C THR A 148 17.31 -22.34 8.37
N GLY A 149 17.83 -23.55 8.23
CA GLY A 149 17.16 -24.78 8.67
C GLY A 149 15.97 -25.21 7.83
N ASN A 150 15.68 -24.53 6.72
CA ASN A 150 14.59 -24.93 5.82
C ASN A 150 14.97 -26.17 5.01
N ALA A 151 14.18 -27.23 5.12
CA ALA A 151 14.46 -28.52 4.46
C ALA A 151 14.44 -28.44 2.92
N ALA A 152 13.56 -27.62 2.34
CA ALA A 152 13.49 -27.44 0.89
C ALA A 152 14.71 -26.70 0.36
N THR A 153 15.22 -25.71 1.11
CA THR A 153 16.46 -24.99 0.77
C THR A 153 17.67 -25.90 0.87
N ILE A 154 17.77 -26.75 1.91
CA ILE A 154 18.84 -27.72 2.08
C ILE A 154 18.85 -28.76 0.96
N ALA A 155 17.71 -29.07 0.37
CA ALA A 155 17.58 -30.01 -0.74
C ALA A 155 18.04 -29.45 -2.10
N LEU A 156 18.23 -28.13 -2.23
CA LEU A 156 18.74 -27.51 -3.47
C LEU A 156 20.21 -27.87 -3.66
N ARG A 157 20.57 -28.29 -4.88
CA ARG A 157 21.97 -28.57 -5.26
C ARG A 157 22.73 -27.24 -5.50
N ALA A 158 24.04 -27.35 -5.48
CA ALA A 158 24.90 -26.21 -5.81
C ALA A 158 24.53 -25.58 -7.15
N GLY A 159 24.25 -24.29 -7.15
CA GLY A 159 23.86 -23.52 -8.33
C GLY A 159 22.42 -23.75 -8.80
N GLU A 160 21.67 -24.65 -8.18
CA GLU A 160 20.22 -24.79 -8.41
C GLU A 160 19.51 -23.58 -7.78
N THR A 161 18.52 -23.05 -8.48
CA THR A 161 17.77 -21.88 -8.00
C THR A 161 16.29 -22.21 -7.84
N ALA A 162 15.70 -21.62 -6.82
CA ALA A 162 14.27 -21.67 -6.54
C ALA A 162 13.75 -20.28 -6.18
N THR A 163 12.43 -20.12 -6.11
CA THR A 163 11.83 -18.84 -5.76
C THR A 163 10.78 -18.98 -4.68
N ASP A 164 10.76 -18.04 -3.74
CA ASP A 164 9.64 -17.77 -2.86
C ASP A 164 9.00 -16.44 -3.21
N VAL A 165 7.68 -16.38 -3.15
CA VAL A 165 6.90 -15.18 -3.39
C VAL A 165 6.06 -14.88 -2.17
N PHE A 166 6.04 -13.62 -1.77
CA PHE A 166 5.18 -13.12 -0.71
C PHE A 166 4.45 -11.88 -1.20
N SER A 167 3.24 -11.67 -0.69
CA SER A 167 2.48 -10.45 -0.90
C SER A 167 2.54 -9.57 0.33
N TYR A 168 2.59 -8.25 0.13
CA TYR A 168 2.45 -7.27 1.19
C TYR A 168 1.43 -6.21 0.81
N LYS A 169 0.70 -5.74 1.80
CA LYS A 169 -0.32 -4.71 1.65
C LYS A 169 0.21 -3.38 2.11
N VAL A 170 0.26 -2.41 1.20
CA VAL A 170 0.64 -1.03 1.48
C VAL A 170 -0.60 -0.22 1.82
N MET A 171 -0.46 0.69 2.75
CA MET A 171 -1.49 1.64 3.15
C MET A 171 -0.85 3.01 3.37
N ASP A 172 -1.58 4.05 3.02
CA ASP A 172 -1.25 5.44 3.30
C ASP A 172 -1.45 5.83 4.77
N ASP A 173 -1.20 7.10 5.13
CA ASP A 173 -1.41 7.63 6.46
C ASP A 173 -2.89 7.56 6.87
N GLU A 174 -3.16 6.99 8.06
CA GLU A 174 -4.50 6.80 8.62
C GLU A 174 -5.19 8.10 9.05
N THR A 175 -4.54 9.26 8.96
CA THR A 175 -5.07 10.51 9.52
C THR A 175 -6.26 11.06 8.74
N ASN A 176 -6.46 10.67 7.51
CA ASN A 176 -7.66 11.00 6.73
C ASN A 176 -8.75 9.92 6.91
N ALA A 177 -9.63 10.15 7.86
CA ALA A 177 -10.67 9.24 8.35
C ALA A 177 -11.77 8.83 7.32
N GLY A 178 -11.52 8.88 6.02
CA GLY A 178 -12.54 8.67 4.99
C GLY A 178 -12.35 7.49 4.05
N SER A 179 -11.16 7.12 3.71
CA SER A 179 -10.92 6.01 2.77
C SER A 179 -9.50 5.48 3.00
N LYS A 180 -9.39 4.30 3.56
CA LYS A 180 -8.13 3.58 3.61
C LYS A 180 -7.83 3.09 2.20
N ALA A 181 -7.07 3.87 1.47
CA ALA A 181 -6.56 3.44 0.19
C ALA A 181 -5.43 2.42 0.45
N ILE A 182 -5.47 1.35 -0.27
CA ILE A 182 -4.51 0.25 -0.18
C ILE A 182 -4.11 -0.19 -1.57
N ASP A 183 -2.86 -0.65 -1.68
CA ASP A 183 -2.41 -1.45 -2.82
C ASP A 183 -1.63 -2.66 -2.35
N ILE A 184 -1.41 -3.63 -3.23
CA ILE A 184 -0.74 -4.89 -2.91
C ILE A 184 0.43 -5.09 -3.84
N GLY A 185 1.63 -5.10 -3.25
CA GLY A 185 2.86 -5.50 -3.88
C GLY A 185 3.25 -6.95 -3.59
N THR A 186 4.21 -7.44 -4.33
CA THR A 186 4.86 -8.72 -4.07
C THR A 186 6.36 -8.54 -3.92
N ILE A 187 6.97 -9.37 -3.08
CA ILE A 187 8.42 -9.55 -3.05
C ILE A 187 8.74 -10.99 -3.46
N THR A 188 9.66 -11.13 -4.40
CA THR A 188 10.13 -12.44 -4.90
C THR A 188 11.59 -12.62 -4.52
N PHE A 189 11.88 -13.66 -3.74
CA PHE A 189 13.24 -14.07 -3.42
C PHE A 189 13.70 -15.15 -4.38
N THR A 190 14.93 -15.01 -4.90
CA THR A 190 15.64 -16.09 -5.59
C THR A 190 16.61 -16.72 -4.61
N ILE A 191 16.43 -18.01 -4.35
CA ILE A 191 17.26 -18.80 -3.47
C ILE A 191 18.23 -19.64 -4.33
N THR A 192 19.52 -19.56 -4.05
CA THR A 192 20.55 -20.37 -4.71
C THR A 192 21.02 -21.46 -3.76
N GLY A 193 20.95 -22.71 -4.17
CA GLY A 193 21.47 -23.85 -3.41
C GLY A 193 23.01 -23.86 -3.39
N ILE A 194 23.55 -24.42 -2.32
CA ILE A 194 24.95 -24.80 -2.20
C ILE A 194 25.05 -26.32 -2.19
N ASP A 195 26.24 -26.86 -2.40
CA ASP A 195 26.45 -28.28 -2.18
C ASP A 195 26.03 -28.64 -0.76
N GLY A 196 25.01 -29.48 -0.67
CA GLY A 196 24.43 -29.87 0.61
C GLY A 196 25.52 -30.32 1.57
N ASP A 197 25.31 -30.01 2.84
CA ASP A 197 26.17 -30.50 3.92
C ASP A 197 26.45 -32.00 3.67
N ALA A 198 27.71 -32.31 3.44
CA ALA A 198 28.25 -33.63 3.16
C ALA A 198 27.95 -34.68 4.24
N THR A 199 26.99 -34.41 5.13
CA THR A 199 26.60 -35.35 6.20
C THR A 199 25.55 -36.36 5.79
N ASN A 200 24.95 -36.24 4.57
CA ASN A 200 23.85 -37.14 4.19
C ASN A 200 23.88 -37.72 2.75
N GLU A 201 24.90 -37.43 1.96
CA GLU A 201 25.15 -38.17 0.73
C GLU A 201 26.44 -38.97 0.87
N PRO A 202 26.42 -40.31 0.59
CA PRO A 202 27.66 -41.06 0.54
C PRO A 202 28.53 -40.48 -0.59
N ASN A 203 29.69 -39.96 -0.22
CA ASN A 203 30.71 -39.51 -1.17
C ASN A 203 30.92 -40.58 -2.21
N PRO A 204 30.58 -40.36 -3.52
CA PRO A 204 30.72 -41.35 -4.54
C PRO A 204 32.16 -41.83 -4.75
N ASP A 205 33.13 -41.09 -4.18
CA ASP A 205 34.56 -41.46 -4.22
C ASP A 205 35.02 -42.38 -3.08
N GLU A 206 34.17 -42.72 -2.10
CA GLU A 206 34.51 -43.63 -1.00
C GLU A 206 34.12 -45.12 -1.26
N VAL A 207 33.55 -45.42 -2.42
CA VAL A 207 33.30 -46.82 -2.81
C VAL A 207 34.51 -47.32 -3.59
N LYS A 208 35.49 -47.82 -2.87
CA LYS A 208 36.56 -48.70 -3.41
C LYS A 208 36.37 -50.10 -2.91
#